data_30dd900cc544ecd8a0c3dd1be86a03a4
#
_entry.id   30dd900cc544ecd8a0c3dd1be86a03a4
#
_cell.length_a   1.000
_cell.length_b   1.000
_cell.length_c   1.000
_cell.angle_alpha   90.00
_cell.angle_beta   90.00
_cell.angle_gamma   90.00
#
_symmetry.space_group_name_H-M   'P 1'
#
loop_
_entity.id
_entity.type
_entity.pdbx_description
1 polymer ?
#
loop_
_entity_poly.entity_id
_entity_poly.type
_entity_poly.pdbx_seq_one_letter_code
_entity_poly.pdbx_strand_id
1 'polypeptide(L)'
;MTRGAKKQRPSTATTELPNKRKPTPTSSGKFDPIKVATRENAAAVDANLPLERLLDAVGSRAQDVVEDGECVVYWMRMQDMRIEDNRALALASAEAQKTKKPLVVIYVISPQDYAAHDRGARRIDFMLRNLRIIKIKLDEMHIPLHVVTHSPRSTLPRRIISLLSLVGAHKSYANIEYEVDELRRDIQVCEIAKKDGMKATFVHDKCIVEPGVAVKKDGSYYAVYSPFQRLWLATLNDYQGRFLDPSSEPAANHKSVRKHEKLGELFNGTVPDSVEGFELDEDDRKKMAEYWPAGEEAALLVLDRFLSTKSRPEQAGGVNPLSQGAEESDKHSRIQVYGDERDRINADTTSRISPYLASGIISARRCVRSTMKLTGSSKVDGGRNTGIGRWVQELAWRDFYVSVLVGFPRVSMGRPFIEKYADIVWEGGDIPEVRAWKEGRTGYPIVDAGMRCIKETGWLHNRLRMTTAMFLVKDLMVDWRVGERYYMQNLIDGDLASNNGGWQWSASTGVDPAPYFRIFNPYLQSEKADPEGDFIRMFVPELKSLKGKEIHNPSAAVAKRLGYPLPIVKHSEAKDRAIRRFKTPGEK
;
A
#
# COMPACT_ATOMS: atom_id res chain seq x y z
N MET A 1 -21.78 29.18 81.54
CA MET A 1 -20.81 30.26 81.40
C MET A 1 -19.73 29.76 80.50
N THR A 2 -19.63 30.27 79.37
CA THR A 2 -18.47 30.60 78.50
C THR A 2 -18.86 30.45 77.04
N ARG A 3 -18.70 31.55 76.32
CA ARG A 3 -19.15 31.80 74.95
C ARG A 3 -18.22 31.18 73.94
N GLY A 4 -18.78 30.60 72.88
CA GLY A 4 -18.09 30.11 71.72
C GLY A 4 -17.61 31.20 70.74
N ALA A 5 -16.43 31.03 70.23
CA ALA A 5 -15.81 31.84 69.17
C ALA A 5 -16.10 31.22 67.83
N LYS A 6 -16.61 31.99 66.88
CA LYS A 6 -16.76 31.64 65.46
C LYS A 6 -15.39 31.57 64.78
N LYS A 7 -15.04 30.43 64.19
CA LYS A 7 -13.92 30.31 63.26
C LYS A 7 -14.40 30.62 61.83
N GLN A 8 -13.76 31.59 61.20
CA GLN A 8 -13.83 31.90 59.80
C GLN A 8 -13.23 30.75 58.99
N ARG A 9 -13.85 30.39 57.86
CA ARG A 9 -13.31 29.50 56.85
C ARG A 9 -12.28 30.24 55.99
N PRO A 10 -11.11 29.64 55.64
CA PRO A 10 -10.23 30.18 54.65
C PRO A 10 -10.70 29.76 53.23
N SER A 11 -10.45 30.66 52.26
CA SER A 11 -10.75 30.52 50.85
C SER A 11 -10.03 29.33 50.23
N THR A 12 -10.72 28.55 49.42
CA THR A 12 -10.19 27.47 48.61
C THR A 12 -9.32 28.05 47.47
N ALA A 13 -8.01 27.93 47.59
CA ALA A 13 -7.11 28.06 46.47
C ALA A 13 -7.26 26.80 45.58
N THR A 14 -7.71 26.99 44.36
CA THR A 14 -7.69 25.97 43.30
C THR A 14 -6.25 25.67 42.91
N THR A 15 -5.73 24.55 43.39
CA THR A 15 -4.48 23.98 42.91
C THR A 15 -4.75 23.34 41.56
N GLU A 16 -4.26 23.95 40.48
CA GLU A 16 -4.17 23.30 39.17
C GLU A 16 -3.30 22.05 39.26
N LEU A 17 -3.92 20.90 38.97
CA LEU A 17 -3.22 19.63 38.78
C LEU A 17 -2.29 19.75 37.56
N PRO A 18 -1.04 19.26 37.65
CA PRO A 18 -0.13 19.32 36.53
C PRO A 18 -0.68 18.50 35.37
N ASN A 19 -0.78 19.16 34.22
CA ASN A 19 -1.17 18.62 32.94
C ASN A 19 -0.35 17.37 32.63
N LYS A 20 -0.98 16.18 32.73
CA LYS A 20 -0.37 14.92 32.28
C LYS A 20 -0.10 15.03 30.80
N ARG A 21 1.13 15.37 30.42
CA ARG A 21 1.62 15.22 29.06
C ARG A 21 1.30 13.79 28.60
N LYS A 22 0.45 13.65 27.58
CA LYS A 22 0.27 12.39 26.87
C LYS A 22 1.64 11.98 26.31
N PRO A 23 2.03 10.71 26.43
CA PRO A 23 3.30 10.29 25.87
C PRO A 23 3.27 10.49 24.37
N THR A 24 4.21 11.27 23.87
CA THR A 24 4.65 11.24 22.48
C THR A 24 4.99 9.80 22.13
N PRO A 25 4.64 9.27 20.95
CA PRO A 25 5.13 7.99 20.49
C PRO A 25 6.61 8.14 20.12
N THR A 26 7.46 8.26 21.13
CA THR A 26 8.88 7.96 20.95
C THR A 26 8.94 6.48 20.65
N SER A 27 9.72 6.11 19.64
CA SER A 27 10.12 4.73 19.34
C SER A 27 10.79 4.08 20.55
N SER A 28 10.00 3.81 21.59
CA SER A 28 10.41 2.94 22.67
C SER A 28 10.48 1.55 22.06
N GLY A 29 11.65 0.93 22.05
CA GLY A 29 11.92 -0.37 21.46
C GLY A 29 11.16 -1.53 22.11
N LYS A 30 9.92 -1.33 22.51
CA LYS A 30 9.01 -2.37 22.96
C LYS A 30 8.26 -2.91 21.76
N PHE A 31 8.42 -4.21 21.53
CA PHE A 31 7.66 -4.97 20.54
C PHE A 31 6.16 -4.91 20.89
N ASP A 32 5.39 -4.24 20.05
CA ASP A 32 3.94 -4.25 20.16
C ASP A 32 3.41 -5.63 19.77
N PRO A 33 2.56 -6.26 20.60
CA PRO A 33 2.02 -7.59 20.30
C PRO A 33 1.30 -7.59 18.95
N ILE A 34 1.54 -8.64 18.16
CA ILE A 34 0.84 -8.85 16.90
C ILE A 34 -0.60 -9.25 17.22
N LYS A 35 -1.56 -8.50 16.69
CA LYS A 35 -2.98 -8.83 16.81
C LYS A 35 -3.35 -9.89 15.77
N VAL A 36 -3.81 -11.04 16.25
CA VAL A 36 -4.30 -12.15 15.42
C VAL A 36 -5.73 -12.46 15.82
N ALA A 37 -6.64 -12.53 14.86
CA ALA A 37 -8.02 -12.91 15.12
C ALA A 37 -8.11 -14.36 15.61
N THR A 38 -9.11 -14.66 16.45
CA THR A 38 -9.45 -16.04 16.79
C THR A 38 -9.94 -16.78 15.54
N ARG A 39 -9.86 -18.12 15.56
CA ARG A 39 -10.32 -18.96 14.45
C ARG A 39 -11.80 -18.74 14.17
N GLU A 40 -12.61 -18.60 15.22
CA GLU A 40 -14.06 -18.39 15.15
C GLU A 40 -14.39 -17.04 14.50
N ASN A 41 -13.74 -15.96 14.94
CA ASN A 41 -13.94 -14.64 14.38
C ASN A 41 -13.53 -14.56 12.90
N ALA A 42 -12.42 -15.20 12.55
CA ALA A 42 -11.95 -15.28 11.18
C ALA A 42 -12.92 -16.07 10.29
N ALA A 43 -13.40 -17.23 10.75
CA ALA A 43 -14.38 -18.04 10.03
C ALA A 43 -15.71 -17.31 9.84
N ALA A 44 -16.17 -16.55 10.84
CA ALA A 44 -17.39 -15.74 10.75
C ALA A 44 -17.29 -14.64 9.67
N VAL A 45 -16.13 -14.04 9.49
CA VAL A 45 -15.90 -13.02 8.44
C VAL A 45 -15.78 -13.66 7.06
N ASP A 46 -15.11 -14.81 6.95
CA ASP A 46 -15.05 -15.57 5.69
C ASP A 46 -16.42 -16.09 5.24
N ALA A 47 -17.31 -16.44 6.19
CA ALA A 47 -18.67 -16.90 5.89
C ALA A 47 -19.64 -15.78 5.47
N ASN A 48 -19.29 -14.52 5.71
CA ASN A 48 -20.10 -13.34 5.39
C ASN A 48 -19.22 -12.21 4.88
N LEU A 49 -18.84 -12.31 3.62
CA LEU A 49 -17.83 -11.47 2.99
C LEU A 49 -18.19 -9.97 3.07
N PRO A 50 -17.32 -9.13 3.65
CA PRO A 50 -17.61 -7.70 3.82
C PRO A 50 -17.85 -6.96 2.50
N LEU A 51 -17.21 -7.38 1.38
CA LEU A 51 -17.45 -6.75 0.08
C LEU A 51 -18.88 -7.02 -0.42
N GLU A 52 -19.35 -8.25 -0.30
CA GLU A 52 -20.73 -8.60 -0.71
C GLU A 52 -21.75 -7.78 0.10
N ARG A 53 -21.56 -7.68 1.40
CA ARG A 53 -22.39 -6.84 2.27
C ARG A 53 -22.39 -5.37 1.86
N LEU A 54 -21.23 -4.81 1.47
CA LEU A 54 -21.15 -3.44 0.98
C LEU A 54 -21.92 -3.29 -0.34
N LEU A 55 -21.73 -4.22 -1.27
CA LEU A 55 -22.43 -4.18 -2.55
C LEU A 55 -23.94 -4.32 -2.39
N ASP A 56 -24.40 -5.16 -1.47
CA ASP A 56 -25.82 -5.28 -1.10
C ASP A 56 -26.35 -3.98 -0.49
N ALA A 57 -25.61 -3.35 0.41
CA ALA A 57 -25.99 -2.07 1.01
C ALA A 57 -26.12 -0.94 -0.03
N VAL A 58 -25.21 -0.91 -1.01
CA VAL A 58 -25.28 0.03 -2.16
C VAL A 58 -26.41 -0.35 -3.10
N GLY A 59 -26.54 -1.62 -3.48
CA GLY A 59 -27.53 -2.14 -4.41
C GLY A 59 -28.97 -1.98 -3.91
N SER A 60 -29.21 -2.20 -2.64
CA SER A 60 -30.52 -2.06 -2.01
C SER A 60 -31.10 -0.64 -2.12
N ARG A 61 -30.28 0.35 -2.44
CA ARG A 61 -30.64 1.75 -2.64
C ARG A 61 -30.46 2.27 -4.05
N ALA A 62 -30.16 1.40 -4.99
CA ALA A 62 -29.87 1.84 -6.37
C ALA A 62 -31.05 2.61 -7.00
N GLN A 63 -32.29 2.21 -6.63
CA GLN A 63 -33.53 2.81 -7.14
C GLN A 63 -34.13 3.87 -6.21
N ASP A 64 -33.52 4.14 -5.04
CA ASP A 64 -34.05 5.13 -4.12
C ASP A 64 -33.98 6.54 -4.73
N VAL A 65 -35.08 7.24 -4.71
CA VAL A 65 -35.13 8.67 -5.03
C VAL A 65 -34.72 9.44 -3.77
N VAL A 66 -33.56 10.09 -3.84
CA VAL A 66 -33.04 10.95 -2.79
C VAL A 66 -33.06 12.37 -3.31
N GLU A 67 -33.56 13.31 -2.49
CA GLU A 67 -33.59 14.73 -2.85
C GLU A 67 -32.18 15.23 -3.24
N ASP A 68 -32.14 16.15 -4.19
CA ASP A 68 -30.89 16.80 -4.58
C ASP A 68 -30.50 17.82 -3.50
N GLY A 69 -29.34 17.62 -2.90
CA GLY A 69 -28.77 18.58 -1.97
C GLY A 69 -28.24 19.86 -2.64
N GLU A 70 -27.48 20.65 -1.90
CA GLU A 70 -26.82 21.86 -2.42
C GLU A 70 -25.63 21.53 -3.32
N CYS A 71 -24.99 20.36 -3.13
CA CYS A 71 -23.86 19.86 -3.91
C CYS A 71 -23.84 18.33 -3.99
N VAL A 72 -22.95 17.80 -4.86
CA VAL A 72 -22.59 16.38 -4.92
C VAL A 72 -21.18 16.21 -4.38
N VAL A 73 -20.94 15.18 -3.58
CA VAL A 73 -19.62 14.95 -2.95
C VAL A 73 -18.93 13.74 -3.55
N TYR A 74 -17.64 13.90 -3.90
CA TYR A 74 -16.70 12.81 -4.06
C TYR A 74 -15.82 12.71 -2.81
N TRP A 75 -15.84 11.55 -2.14
CA TRP A 75 -14.97 11.26 -1.02
C TRP A 75 -13.70 10.54 -1.50
N MET A 76 -12.63 11.33 -1.70
CA MET A 76 -11.30 10.84 -2.08
C MET A 76 -10.62 10.15 -0.92
N ARG A 77 -9.84 9.11 -1.21
CA ARG A 77 -9.12 8.31 -0.22
C ARG A 77 -7.64 8.14 -0.57
N MET A 78 -6.88 7.49 0.33
CA MET A 78 -5.43 7.29 0.17
C MET A 78 -5.07 6.38 -1.02
N GLN A 79 -6.00 5.59 -1.55
CA GLN A 79 -5.74 4.63 -2.62
C GLN A 79 -6.30 5.05 -3.98
N ASP A 80 -6.81 6.28 -4.11
CA ASP A 80 -7.42 6.79 -5.35
C ASP A 80 -7.09 8.27 -5.63
N MET A 81 -5.87 8.67 -5.27
CA MET A 81 -5.39 10.05 -5.27
C MET A 81 -5.07 10.55 -6.69
N ARG A 82 -6.09 10.66 -7.54
CA ARG A 82 -5.99 11.15 -8.92
C ARG A 82 -7.29 11.77 -9.42
N ILE A 83 -7.18 12.57 -10.46
CA ILE A 83 -8.30 13.17 -11.19
C ILE A 83 -8.58 12.35 -12.45
N GLU A 84 -7.54 11.98 -13.21
CA GLU A 84 -7.65 11.22 -14.45
C GLU A 84 -8.11 9.77 -14.20
N ASP A 85 -9.05 9.27 -15.00
CA ASP A 85 -9.51 7.87 -14.99
C ASP A 85 -9.94 7.38 -13.59
N ASN A 86 -10.73 8.19 -12.87
CA ASN A 86 -11.26 7.90 -11.53
C ASN A 86 -12.77 7.68 -11.59
N ARG A 87 -13.22 6.43 -11.39
CA ARG A 87 -14.62 6.03 -11.61
C ARG A 87 -15.60 6.75 -10.67
N ALA A 88 -15.31 6.83 -9.39
CA ALA A 88 -16.21 7.48 -8.44
C ALA A 88 -16.26 8.99 -8.66
N LEU A 89 -15.14 9.63 -8.98
CA LEU A 89 -15.09 11.05 -9.30
C LEU A 89 -15.87 11.37 -10.58
N ALA A 90 -15.73 10.54 -11.61
CA ALA A 90 -16.49 10.67 -12.87
C ALA A 90 -18.00 10.56 -12.64
N LEU A 91 -18.44 9.60 -11.83
CA LEU A 91 -19.86 9.43 -11.47
C LEU A 91 -20.38 10.62 -10.65
N ALA A 92 -19.61 11.10 -9.69
CA ALA A 92 -19.96 12.27 -8.90
C ALA A 92 -20.10 13.51 -9.79
N SER A 93 -19.19 13.71 -10.74
CA SER A 93 -19.24 14.80 -11.70
C SER A 93 -20.46 14.69 -12.63
N ALA A 94 -20.75 13.51 -13.15
CA ALA A 94 -21.93 13.28 -13.99
C ALA A 94 -23.23 13.57 -13.24
N GLU A 95 -23.33 13.16 -11.97
CA GLU A 95 -24.50 13.48 -11.14
C GLU A 95 -24.59 14.99 -10.84
N ALA A 96 -23.47 15.65 -10.55
CA ALA A 96 -23.41 17.08 -10.34
C ALA A 96 -23.92 17.86 -11.56
N GLN A 97 -23.50 17.47 -12.76
CA GLN A 97 -23.98 18.07 -14.01
C GLN A 97 -25.47 17.82 -14.27
N LYS A 98 -25.91 16.57 -14.08
CA LYS A 98 -27.31 16.17 -14.26
C LYS A 98 -28.23 16.99 -13.36
N THR A 99 -27.85 17.19 -12.12
CA THR A 99 -28.63 17.92 -11.11
C THR A 99 -28.37 19.43 -11.14
N LYS A 100 -27.41 19.89 -11.95
CA LYS A 100 -26.95 21.30 -12.01
C LYS A 100 -26.45 21.80 -10.64
N LYS A 101 -25.82 20.92 -9.87
CA LYS A 101 -25.23 21.23 -8.56
C LYS A 101 -23.70 21.22 -8.67
N PRO A 102 -22.99 21.99 -7.83
CA PRO A 102 -21.54 21.92 -7.81
C PRO A 102 -21.03 20.58 -7.29
N LEU A 103 -19.86 20.16 -7.80
CA LEU A 103 -19.07 19.05 -7.27
C LEU A 103 -18.16 19.55 -6.15
N VAL A 104 -18.08 18.81 -5.06
CA VAL A 104 -17.16 19.04 -3.93
C VAL A 104 -16.33 17.78 -3.69
N VAL A 105 -15.04 17.92 -3.44
CA VAL A 105 -14.17 16.82 -3.04
C VAL A 105 -13.85 16.94 -1.55
N ILE A 106 -14.01 15.85 -0.80
CA ILE A 106 -13.58 15.78 0.59
C ILE A 106 -12.46 14.76 0.75
N TYR A 107 -11.52 15.06 1.66
CA TYR A 107 -10.48 14.14 2.09
C TYR A 107 -10.37 14.16 3.62
N VAL A 108 -10.41 12.98 4.25
CA VAL A 108 -10.31 12.89 5.71
C VAL A 108 -8.99 12.23 6.08
N ILE A 109 -8.14 12.99 6.76
CA ILE A 109 -6.91 12.50 7.38
C ILE A 109 -7.29 11.84 8.70
N SER A 110 -7.00 10.54 8.85
CA SER A 110 -7.28 9.77 10.07
C SER A 110 -5.99 9.17 10.64
N PRO A 111 -5.26 9.88 11.52
CA PRO A 111 -3.98 9.41 12.06
C PRO A 111 -4.10 8.06 12.77
N GLN A 112 -5.22 7.82 13.46
CA GLN A 112 -5.46 6.54 14.13
C GLN A 112 -5.68 5.38 13.15
N ASP A 113 -6.29 5.61 11.97
CA ASP A 113 -6.36 4.60 10.92
C ASP A 113 -4.98 4.30 10.37
N TYR A 114 -4.17 5.34 10.12
CA TYR A 114 -2.82 5.16 9.61
C TYR A 114 -1.96 4.32 10.57
N ALA A 115 -2.05 4.60 11.88
CA ALA A 115 -1.37 3.82 12.90
C ALA A 115 -1.90 2.38 13.00
N ALA A 116 -3.23 2.18 12.92
CA ALA A 116 -3.86 0.86 13.00
C ALA A 116 -3.49 -0.05 11.81
N HIS A 117 -3.18 0.54 10.66
CA HIS A 117 -2.77 -0.15 9.43
C HIS A 117 -1.25 -0.09 9.19
N ASP A 118 -0.47 0.23 10.22
CA ASP A 118 1.00 0.29 10.16
C ASP A 118 1.54 1.18 9.01
N ARG A 119 0.84 2.26 8.65
CA ARG A 119 1.29 3.17 7.59
C ARG A 119 2.55 3.91 8.03
N GLY A 120 3.53 4.01 7.14
CA GLY A 120 4.79 4.70 7.42
C GLY A 120 4.73 6.21 7.15
N ALA A 121 5.57 6.98 7.86
CA ALA A 121 5.67 8.44 7.69
C ALA A 121 5.98 8.86 6.24
N ARG A 122 6.85 8.12 5.53
CA ARG A 122 7.18 8.34 4.11
C ARG A 122 5.97 8.21 3.19
N ARG A 123 5.10 7.25 3.49
CA ARG A 123 3.84 7.07 2.77
C ARG A 123 2.88 8.24 3.01
N ILE A 124 2.81 8.74 4.24
CA ILE A 124 1.96 9.88 4.61
C ILE A 124 2.50 11.17 3.97
N ASP A 125 3.82 11.40 4.00
CA ASP A 125 4.42 12.54 3.29
C ASP A 125 4.12 12.51 1.78
N PHE A 126 4.26 11.35 1.14
CA PHE A 126 3.92 11.18 -0.28
C PHE A 126 2.44 11.50 -0.55
N MET A 127 1.54 11.05 0.32
CA MET A 127 0.12 11.39 0.27
C MET A 127 -0.11 12.91 0.35
N LEU A 128 0.49 13.59 1.31
CA LEU A 128 0.33 15.05 1.50
C LEU A 128 0.85 15.83 0.29
N ARG A 129 1.99 15.43 -0.27
CA ARG A 129 2.54 16.06 -1.50
C ARG A 129 1.60 15.91 -2.69
N ASN A 130 0.99 14.75 -2.87
CA ASN A 130 0.01 14.51 -3.92
C ASN A 130 -1.30 15.29 -3.69
N LEU A 131 -1.80 15.37 -2.45
CA LEU A 131 -2.99 16.15 -2.12
C LEU A 131 -2.81 17.64 -2.45
N ARG A 132 -1.62 18.22 -2.25
CA ARG A 132 -1.35 19.62 -2.61
C ARG A 132 -1.45 19.83 -4.12
N ILE A 133 -0.91 18.92 -4.92
CA ILE A 133 -1.00 18.99 -6.38
C ILE A 133 -2.45 18.83 -6.85
N ILE A 134 -3.18 17.87 -6.30
CA ILE A 134 -4.60 17.66 -6.62
C ILE A 134 -5.42 18.88 -6.25
N LYS A 135 -5.14 19.50 -5.08
CA LYS A 135 -5.85 20.71 -4.65
C LYS A 135 -5.70 21.85 -5.66
N ILE A 136 -4.49 22.08 -6.18
CA ILE A 136 -4.22 23.12 -7.18
C ILE A 136 -5.03 22.83 -8.45
N LYS A 137 -4.98 21.60 -8.98
CA LYS A 137 -5.72 21.22 -10.20
C LYS A 137 -7.24 21.34 -10.03
N LEU A 138 -7.78 20.92 -8.90
CA LEU A 138 -9.21 21.05 -8.60
C LEU A 138 -9.62 22.51 -8.41
N ASP A 139 -8.75 23.33 -7.83
CA ASP A 139 -8.99 24.77 -7.65
C ASP A 139 -9.11 25.50 -9.01
N GLU A 140 -8.28 25.16 -9.99
CA GLU A 140 -8.38 25.67 -11.37
C GLU A 140 -9.73 25.32 -12.03
N MET A 141 -10.31 24.17 -11.66
CA MET A 141 -11.63 23.72 -12.11
C MET A 141 -12.79 24.26 -11.27
N HIS A 142 -12.52 25.16 -10.32
CA HIS A 142 -13.50 25.66 -9.34
C HIS A 142 -14.17 24.53 -8.52
N ILE A 143 -13.48 23.44 -8.28
CA ILE A 143 -13.92 22.31 -7.44
C ILE A 143 -13.19 22.43 -6.09
N PRO A 144 -13.88 22.70 -4.98
CA PRO A 144 -13.21 22.78 -3.69
C PRO A 144 -12.78 21.41 -3.21
N LEU A 145 -11.53 21.29 -2.73
CA LEU A 145 -11.04 20.14 -1.96
C LEU A 145 -11.01 20.49 -0.47
N HIS A 146 -11.94 19.91 0.28
CA HIS A 146 -12.02 20.09 1.73
C HIS A 146 -11.23 18.99 2.45
N VAL A 147 -10.10 19.35 3.06
CA VAL A 147 -9.23 18.45 3.81
C VAL A 147 -9.46 18.66 5.31
N VAL A 148 -9.79 17.58 6.03
CA VAL A 148 -10.01 17.63 7.48
C VAL A 148 -9.27 16.50 8.17
N THR A 149 -8.78 16.75 9.40
CA THR A 149 -8.23 15.70 10.27
C THR A 149 -9.29 15.23 11.24
N HIS A 150 -9.39 13.92 11.46
CA HIS A 150 -10.39 13.33 12.35
C HIS A 150 -9.81 12.24 13.25
N SER A 151 -10.21 12.29 14.51
CA SER A 151 -10.04 11.27 15.56
C SER A 151 -11.23 11.33 16.51
N PRO A 152 -11.66 10.21 17.10
CA PRO A 152 -11.13 8.85 16.98
C PRO A 152 -11.64 8.13 15.71
N ARG A 153 -10.88 7.11 15.25
CA ARG A 153 -11.23 6.32 14.04
C ARG A 153 -12.61 5.66 14.11
N SER A 154 -13.05 5.28 15.30
CA SER A 154 -14.34 4.61 15.52
C SER A 154 -15.55 5.48 15.16
N THR A 155 -15.41 6.80 15.13
CA THR A 155 -16.48 7.76 14.79
C THR A 155 -16.36 8.28 13.36
N LEU A 156 -15.40 7.80 12.57
CA LEU A 156 -15.19 8.25 11.20
C LEU A 156 -16.45 8.10 10.31
N PRO A 157 -17.23 6.99 10.35
CA PRO A 157 -18.46 6.89 9.56
C PRO A 157 -19.44 8.03 9.85
N ARG A 158 -19.67 8.39 11.12
CA ARG A 158 -20.52 9.52 11.50
C ARG A 158 -19.92 10.85 11.06
N ARG A 159 -18.59 10.99 11.13
CA ARG A 159 -17.89 12.20 10.65
C ARG A 159 -18.11 12.44 9.17
N ILE A 160 -18.04 11.39 8.34
CA ILE A 160 -18.34 11.50 6.90
C ILE A 160 -19.76 12.06 6.71
N ILE A 161 -20.76 11.48 7.34
CA ILE A 161 -22.14 11.96 7.22
C ILE A 161 -22.30 13.42 7.72
N SER A 162 -21.64 13.77 8.83
CA SER A 162 -21.63 15.16 9.31
C SER A 162 -21.01 16.13 8.31
N LEU A 163 -19.96 15.71 7.58
CA LEU A 163 -19.35 16.52 6.52
C LEU A 163 -20.30 16.69 5.32
N LEU A 164 -21.02 15.64 4.93
CA LEU A 164 -22.05 15.73 3.90
C LEU A 164 -23.14 16.74 4.30
N SER A 165 -23.64 16.65 5.52
CA SER A 165 -24.63 17.59 6.05
C SER A 165 -24.10 19.03 6.07
N LEU A 166 -22.85 19.22 6.50
CA LEU A 166 -22.20 20.55 6.56
C LEU A 166 -22.19 21.26 5.20
N VAL A 167 -21.91 20.51 4.14
CA VAL A 167 -21.86 21.07 2.77
C VAL A 167 -23.23 21.00 2.04
N GLY A 168 -24.27 20.50 2.71
CA GLY A 168 -25.60 20.33 2.13
C GLY A 168 -25.70 19.23 1.08
N ALA A 169 -24.84 18.21 1.13
CA ALA A 169 -24.84 17.11 0.17
C ALA A 169 -25.74 15.96 0.62
N HIS A 170 -26.62 15.49 -0.25
CA HIS A 170 -27.41 14.28 -0.02
C HIS A 170 -26.87 13.06 -0.80
N LYS A 171 -25.97 13.26 -1.75
CA LYS A 171 -25.38 12.21 -2.57
C LYS A 171 -23.85 12.27 -2.48
N SER A 172 -23.24 11.13 -2.21
CA SER A 172 -21.78 10.98 -2.17
C SER A 172 -21.33 9.76 -2.95
N TYR A 173 -20.12 9.85 -3.49
CA TYR A 173 -19.47 8.81 -4.27
C TYR A 173 -18.07 8.57 -3.74
N ALA A 174 -17.64 7.29 -3.71
CA ALA A 174 -16.30 6.91 -3.33
C ALA A 174 -15.87 5.62 -4.03
N ASN A 175 -14.57 5.42 -4.22
CA ASN A 175 -14.05 4.14 -4.69
C ASN A 175 -13.91 3.16 -3.53
N ILE A 176 -14.10 1.87 -3.78
CA ILE A 176 -14.01 0.83 -2.76
C ILE A 176 -12.54 0.60 -2.36
N GLU A 177 -12.27 0.61 -1.07
CA GLU A 177 -11.06 0.05 -0.45
C GLU A 177 -11.40 -1.36 0.07
N TYR A 178 -10.53 -2.35 -0.20
CA TYR A 178 -10.89 -3.77 -0.05
C TYR A 178 -10.43 -4.40 1.27
N GLU A 179 -9.81 -3.63 2.14
CA GLU A 179 -9.46 -4.09 3.48
C GLU A 179 -10.71 -4.27 4.36
N VAL A 180 -10.67 -5.22 5.29
CA VAL A 180 -11.86 -5.57 6.10
C VAL A 180 -12.38 -4.38 6.91
N ASP A 181 -11.48 -3.59 7.49
CA ASP A 181 -11.87 -2.45 8.33
C ASP A 181 -12.48 -1.33 7.48
N GLU A 182 -11.94 -1.08 6.29
CA GLU A 182 -12.46 -0.10 5.33
C GLU A 182 -13.84 -0.52 4.80
N LEU A 183 -14.01 -1.78 4.45
CA LEU A 183 -15.32 -2.29 4.01
C LEU A 183 -16.37 -2.18 5.12
N ARG A 184 -16.02 -2.51 6.36
CA ARG A 184 -16.92 -2.34 7.53
C ARG A 184 -17.27 -0.89 7.79
N ARG A 185 -16.30 0.03 7.66
CA ARG A 185 -16.50 1.47 7.76
C ARG A 185 -17.50 1.93 6.69
N ASP A 186 -17.31 1.48 5.45
CA ASP A 186 -18.13 1.91 4.31
C ASP A 186 -19.57 1.37 4.40
N ILE A 187 -19.76 0.14 4.92
CA ILE A 187 -21.09 -0.40 5.25
C ILE A 187 -21.78 0.51 6.29
N GLN A 188 -21.07 0.90 7.35
CA GLN A 188 -21.65 1.82 8.37
C GLN A 188 -22.00 3.19 7.78
N VAL A 189 -21.18 3.72 6.85
CA VAL A 189 -21.50 4.96 6.12
C VAL A 189 -22.81 4.80 5.35
N CYS A 190 -23.00 3.69 4.61
CA CYS A 190 -24.27 3.40 3.92
C CYS A 190 -25.47 3.35 4.88
N GLU A 191 -25.31 2.67 6.03
CA GLU A 191 -26.37 2.52 7.03
C GLU A 191 -26.77 3.85 7.65
N ILE A 192 -25.81 4.71 8.00
CA ILE A 192 -26.08 6.03 8.58
C ILE A 192 -26.67 6.95 7.51
N ALA A 193 -26.08 6.98 6.30
CA ALA A 193 -26.61 7.78 5.19
C ALA A 193 -28.08 7.44 4.91
N LYS A 194 -28.45 6.15 4.96
CA LYS A 194 -29.83 5.70 4.78
C LYS A 194 -30.77 6.31 5.83
N LYS A 195 -30.36 6.30 7.10
CA LYS A 195 -31.18 6.84 8.22
C LYS A 195 -31.39 8.34 8.08
N ASP A 196 -30.38 9.04 7.56
CA ASP A 196 -30.36 10.49 7.43
C ASP A 196 -30.88 10.99 6.06
N GLY A 197 -31.53 10.12 5.26
CA GLY A 197 -32.09 10.46 3.95
C GLY A 197 -31.05 10.74 2.85
N MET A 198 -29.80 10.32 3.06
CA MET A 198 -28.70 10.48 2.12
C MET A 198 -28.38 9.18 1.38
N LYS A 199 -27.62 9.29 0.26
CA LYS A 199 -27.15 8.15 -0.53
C LYS A 199 -25.63 8.19 -0.65
N ALA A 200 -24.96 7.14 -0.14
CA ALA A 200 -23.54 6.89 -0.37
C ALA A 200 -23.37 5.78 -1.40
N THR A 201 -22.62 6.05 -2.45
CA THR A 201 -22.37 5.12 -3.56
C THR A 201 -20.89 4.74 -3.57
N PHE A 202 -20.60 3.44 -3.59
CA PHE A 202 -19.25 2.91 -3.63
C PHE A 202 -19.06 2.08 -4.90
N VAL A 203 -17.94 2.30 -5.61
CA VAL A 203 -17.68 1.65 -6.89
C VAL A 203 -16.27 1.05 -6.97
N HIS A 204 -16.14 0.02 -7.79
CA HIS A 204 -14.85 -0.60 -8.06
C HIS A 204 -13.96 0.30 -8.92
N ASP A 205 -12.70 0.48 -8.54
CA ASP A 205 -11.74 1.30 -9.28
C ASP A 205 -10.28 0.82 -9.19
N LYS A 206 -9.85 0.31 -8.03
CA LYS A 206 -8.47 -0.09 -7.75
C LYS A 206 -7.94 -1.18 -8.68
N CYS A 207 -8.78 -2.19 -8.98
CA CYS A 207 -8.42 -3.33 -9.83
C CYS A 207 -8.75 -3.08 -11.30
N ILE A 208 -8.04 -3.76 -12.21
CA ILE A 208 -8.36 -3.79 -13.63
C ILE A 208 -9.64 -4.60 -13.82
N VAL A 209 -9.64 -5.85 -13.35
CA VAL A 209 -10.84 -6.69 -13.26
C VAL A 209 -11.25 -6.72 -11.79
N GLU A 210 -12.45 -6.26 -11.50
CA GLU A 210 -12.94 -6.17 -10.12
C GLU A 210 -13.06 -7.55 -9.45
N PRO A 211 -12.81 -7.64 -8.12
CA PRO A 211 -13.04 -8.88 -7.36
C PRO A 211 -14.47 -9.41 -7.52
N GLY A 212 -14.62 -10.72 -7.62
CA GLY A 212 -15.92 -11.37 -7.86
C GLY A 212 -16.21 -11.67 -9.34
N VAL A 213 -15.43 -11.12 -10.29
CA VAL A 213 -15.60 -11.41 -11.73
C VAL A 213 -14.74 -12.61 -12.16
N ALA A 214 -13.45 -12.59 -11.86
CA ALA A 214 -12.57 -13.73 -12.16
C ALA A 214 -12.64 -14.77 -11.03
N VAL A 215 -13.74 -15.51 -10.96
CA VAL A 215 -14.01 -16.55 -9.96
C VAL A 215 -14.21 -17.92 -10.60
N LYS A 216 -14.19 -19.00 -9.82
CA LYS A 216 -14.47 -20.34 -10.30
C LYS A 216 -15.94 -20.50 -10.70
N LYS A 217 -16.27 -21.61 -11.36
CA LYS A 217 -17.65 -21.90 -11.80
C LYS A 217 -18.67 -21.98 -10.64
N ASP A 218 -18.22 -22.34 -9.45
CA ASP A 218 -19.02 -22.39 -8.22
C ASP A 218 -19.13 -21.04 -7.50
N GLY A 219 -18.60 -19.96 -8.09
CA GLY A 219 -18.56 -18.62 -7.52
C GLY A 219 -17.43 -18.39 -6.51
N SER A 220 -16.66 -19.43 -6.14
CA SER A 220 -15.57 -19.28 -5.17
C SER A 220 -14.32 -18.63 -5.77
N TYR A 221 -13.57 -17.91 -4.93
CA TYR A 221 -12.33 -17.22 -5.32
C TYR A 221 -11.18 -18.20 -5.56
N TYR A 222 -10.27 -17.83 -6.45
CA TYR A 222 -9.07 -18.62 -6.72
C TYR A 222 -8.03 -18.47 -5.60
N ALA A 223 -7.42 -19.61 -5.23
CA ALA A 223 -6.26 -19.67 -4.34
C ALA A 223 -4.95 -19.98 -5.08
N VAL A 224 -5.00 -20.16 -6.42
CA VAL A 224 -3.86 -20.44 -7.28
C VAL A 224 -3.84 -19.43 -8.41
N TYR A 225 -2.68 -18.80 -8.62
CA TYR A 225 -2.53 -17.71 -9.58
C TYR A 225 -2.76 -18.11 -11.04
N SER A 226 -2.18 -19.20 -11.49
CA SER A 226 -2.20 -19.55 -12.92
C SER A 226 -3.60 -19.72 -13.52
N PRO A 227 -4.58 -20.40 -12.87
CA PRO A 227 -5.95 -20.43 -13.38
C PRO A 227 -6.66 -19.07 -13.25
N PHE A 228 -6.40 -18.30 -12.18
CA PHE A 228 -6.91 -16.93 -12.05
C PHE A 228 -6.44 -16.07 -13.23
N GLN A 229 -5.13 -16.03 -13.51
CA GLN A 229 -4.55 -15.20 -14.55
C GLN A 229 -5.11 -15.53 -15.95
N ARG A 230 -5.31 -16.81 -16.25
CA ARG A 230 -5.93 -17.22 -17.53
C ARG A 230 -7.35 -16.68 -17.69
N LEU A 231 -8.18 -16.82 -16.64
CA LEU A 231 -9.55 -16.30 -16.67
C LEU A 231 -9.56 -14.78 -16.66
N TRP A 232 -8.73 -14.14 -15.84
CA TRP A 232 -8.56 -12.69 -15.78
C TRP A 232 -8.22 -12.09 -17.15
N LEU A 233 -7.24 -12.68 -17.87
CA LEU A 233 -6.83 -12.22 -19.20
C LEU A 233 -7.91 -12.45 -20.25
N ALA A 234 -8.58 -13.59 -20.23
CA ALA A 234 -9.69 -13.89 -21.14
C ALA A 234 -10.83 -12.87 -20.93
N THR A 235 -11.28 -12.71 -19.68
CA THR A 235 -12.32 -11.75 -19.31
C THR A 235 -11.96 -10.32 -19.72
N LEU A 236 -10.72 -9.92 -19.49
CA LEU A 236 -10.25 -8.59 -19.87
C LEU A 236 -10.29 -8.38 -21.37
N ASN A 237 -9.89 -9.38 -22.17
CA ASN A 237 -9.91 -9.29 -23.62
C ASN A 237 -11.33 -9.39 -24.22
N ASP A 238 -12.23 -10.14 -23.59
CA ASP A 238 -13.61 -10.29 -24.05
C ASP A 238 -14.47 -9.05 -23.75
N TYR A 239 -14.14 -8.31 -22.67
CA TYR A 239 -14.94 -7.17 -22.19
C TYR A 239 -14.10 -5.90 -21.98
N GLN A 240 -13.21 -5.57 -22.96
CA GLN A 240 -12.27 -4.43 -22.85
C GLN A 240 -12.97 -3.10 -22.52
N GLY A 241 -14.08 -2.78 -23.18
CA GLY A 241 -14.84 -1.55 -22.94
C GLY A 241 -15.27 -1.40 -21.48
N ARG A 242 -15.68 -2.51 -20.81
CA ARG A 242 -16.03 -2.48 -19.39
C ARG A 242 -14.83 -2.19 -18.49
N PHE A 243 -13.69 -2.81 -18.78
CA PHE A 243 -12.56 -2.85 -17.85
C PHE A 243 -11.48 -1.82 -18.17
N LEU A 244 -11.30 -1.45 -19.43
CA LEU A 244 -10.20 -0.59 -19.89
C LEU A 244 -10.60 0.81 -20.33
N ASP A 245 -11.87 1.06 -20.70
CA ASP A 245 -12.26 2.39 -21.09
C ASP A 245 -11.97 3.40 -19.98
N PRO A 246 -11.36 4.54 -20.31
CA PRO A 246 -11.06 5.56 -19.32
C PRO A 246 -12.36 6.20 -18.81
N SER A 247 -12.42 6.49 -17.54
CA SER A 247 -13.46 7.31 -16.97
C SER A 247 -13.31 8.75 -17.44
N SER A 248 -14.42 9.45 -17.62
CA SER A 248 -14.42 10.87 -17.97
C SER A 248 -13.76 11.71 -16.88
N GLU A 249 -13.04 12.74 -17.28
CA GLU A 249 -12.57 13.75 -16.34
C GLU A 249 -13.76 14.52 -15.74
N PRO A 250 -13.63 15.03 -14.51
CA PRO A 250 -14.67 15.83 -13.91
C PRO A 250 -14.84 17.16 -14.67
N ALA A 251 -16.07 17.60 -14.81
CA ALA A 251 -16.33 18.92 -15.37
C ALA A 251 -16.07 20.01 -14.32
N ALA A 252 -15.55 21.14 -14.78
CA ALA A 252 -15.38 22.30 -13.92
C ALA A 252 -16.73 22.81 -13.39
N ASN A 253 -16.74 23.22 -12.13
CA ASN A 253 -17.87 23.95 -11.58
C ASN A 253 -17.98 25.36 -12.21
N HIS A 254 -19.17 25.93 -12.17
CA HIS A 254 -19.33 27.34 -12.50
C HIS A 254 -18.61 28.21 -11.44
N LYS A 255 -17.93 29.27 -11.87
CA LYS A 255 -17.11 30.14 -10.99
C LYS A 255 -17.89 30.77 -9.81
N SER A 256 -19.23 30.84 -9.91
CA SER A 256 -20.08 31.34 -8.83
C SER A 256 -20.02 30.52 -7.55
N VAL A 257 -19.55 29.26 -7.60
CA VAL A 257 -19.38 28.42 -6.41
C VAL A 257 -18.43 29.06 -5.38
N ARG A 258 -17.46 29.86 -5.84
CA ARG A 258 -16.53 30.59 -4.95
C ARG A 258 -17.22 31.69 -4.14
N LYS A 259 -18.42 32.12 -4.55
CA LYS A 259 -19.25 33.11 -3.83
C LYS A 259 -20.37 32.47 -3.02
N HIS A 260 -20.50 31.14 -3.08
CA HIS A 260 -21.49 30.42 -2.31
C HIS A 260 -21.14 30.46 -0.82
N GLU A 261 -22.07 30.80 0.04
CA GLU A 261 -21.85 31.02 1.47
C GLU A 261 -21.05 29.90 2.15
N LYS A 262 -21.47 28.64 1.98
CA LYS A 262 -20.81 27.48 2.59
C LYS A 262 -19.65 26.95 1.74
N LEU A 263 -19.85 26.81 0.41
CA LEU A 263 -18.89 26.12 -0.45
C LEU A 263 -17.69 27.01 -0.80
N GLY A 264 -17.87 28.33 -0.80
CA GLY A 264 -16.78 29.29 -1.07
C GLY A 264 -15.69 29.22 0.01
N GLU A 265 -16.05 28.99 1.26
CA GLU A 265 -15.08 28.86 2.36
C GLU A 265 -14.19 27.63 2.24
N LEU A 266 -14.65 26.55 1.58
CA LEU A 266 -13.89 25.32 1.40
C LEU A 266 -12.61 25.52 0.57
N PHE A 267 -12.55 26.56 -0.26
CA PHE A 267 -11.35 26.89 -1.04
C PHE A 267 -10.19 27.40 -0.18
N ASN A 268 -10.51 28.00 0.98
CA ASN A 268 -9.51 28.55 1.90
C ASN A 268 -8.77 27.48 2.72
N GLY A 269 -9.29 26.26 2.77
CA GLY A 269 -8.67 25.14 3.48
C GLY A 269 -7.30 24.80 2.89
N THR A 270 -6.35 24.41 3.75
CA THR A 270 -5.00 23.99 3.35
C THR A 270 -4.79 22.50 3.58
N VAL A 271 -3.88 21.90 2.81
CA VAL A 271 -3.34 20.57 3.11
C VAL A 271 -2.27 20.74 4.18
N PRO A 272 -2.33 20.03 5.32
CA PRO A 272 -1.33 20.18 6.37
C PRO A 272 0.07 19.79 5.90
N ASP A 273 1.11 20.35 6.55
CA ASP A 273 2.49 20.04 6.22
C ASP A 273 2.94 18.69 6.74
N SER A 274 2.34 18.22 7.82
CA SER A 274 2.60 16.92 8.43
C SER A 274 1.33 16.37 9.08
N VAL A 275 1.37 15.12 9.48
CA VAL A 275 0.34 14.45 10.29
C VAL A 275 0.98 14.03 11.61
N GLU A 276 0.32 14.33 12.73
CA GLU A 276 0.80 13.97 14.08
C GLU A 276 1.14 12.49 14.18
N GLY A 277 2.38 12.19 14.59
CA GLY A 277 2.94 10.84 14.71
C GLY A 277 3.50 10.25 13.40
N PHE A 278 3.51 11.03 12.29
CA PHE A 278 4.02 10.64 10.98
C PHE A 278 4.94 11.70 10.38
N GLU A 279 5.60 12.46 11.22
CA GLU A 279 6.55 13.49 10.79
C GLU A 279 7.81 12.83 10.21
N LEU A 280 8.35 13.43 9.16
CA LEU A 280 9.69 13.15 8.65
C LEU A 280 10.62 14.32 9.03
N ASP A 281 11.88 14.01 9.32
CA ASP A 281 12.91 15.05 9.35
C ASP A 281 13.07 15.69 7.95
N GLU A 282 13.71 16.85 7.91
CA GLU A 282 13.79 17.64 6.69
C GLU A 282 14.63 16.95 5.61
N ASP A 283 15.69 16.24 6.00
CA ASP A 283 16.58 15.53 5.07
C ASP A 283 15.87 14.34 4.44
N ASP A 284 15.14 13.53 5.23
CA ASP A 284 14.35 12.40 4.70
C ASP A 284 13.21 12.91 3.81
N ARG A 285 12.57 14.03 4.15
CA ARG A 285 11.54 14.68 3.32
C ARG A 285 12.07 15.11 1.96
N LYS A 286 13.22 15.79 1.92
CA LYS A 286 13.88 16.21 0.67
C LYS A 286 14.27 15.01 -0.18
N LYS A 287 14.89 14.00 0.43
CA LYS A 287 15.26 12.75 -0.21
C LYS A 287 14.03 12.01 -0.80
N MET A 288 12.94 11.88 -0.04
CA MET A 288 11.72 11.26 -0.51
C MET A 288 11.05 12.04 -1.64
N ALA A 289 11.13 13.37 -1.63
CA ALA A 289 10.62 14.19 -2.72
C ALA A 289 11.44 14.02 -4.02
N GLU A 290 12.75 13.84 -3.91
CA GLU A 290 13.64 13.56 -5.03
C GLU A 290 13.43 12.15 -5.60
N TYR A 291 13.44 11.12 -4.75
CA TYR A 291 13.31 9.72 -5.19
C TYR A 291 11.92 9.38 -5.70
N TRP A 292 10.88 10.03 -5.16
CA TRP A 292 9.48 9.76 -5.47
C TRP A 292 8.74 11.08 -5.77
N PRO A 293 8.95 11.66 -6.96
CA PRO A 293 8.23 12.85 -7.39
C PRO A 293 6.72 12.64 -7.31
N ALA A 294 5.98 13.64 -6.82
CA ALA A 294 4.53 13.54 -6.66
C ALA A 294 3.77 14.00 -7.91
N GLY A 295 2.52 13.58 -8.02
CA GLY A 295 1.57 13.97 -9.04
C GLY A 295 1.35 12.95 -10.15
N GLU A 296 0.22 13.08 -10.82
CA GLU A 296 -0.19 12.22 -11.95
C GLU A 296 0.80 12.33 -13.12
N GLU A 297 1.30 13.54 -13.38
CA GLU A 297 2.27 13.79 -14.47
C GLU A 297 3.59 13.05 -14.18
N ALA A 298 4.07 13.11 -12.94
CA ALA A 298 5.26 12.35 -12.55
C ALA A 298 5.06 10.84 -12.73
N ALA A 299 3.89 10.33 -12.34
CA ALA A 299 3.55 8.91 -12.52
C ALA A 299 3.53 8.50 -14.00
N LEU A 300 2.96 9.34 -14.88
CA LEU A 300 2.94 9.11 -16.32
C LEU A 300 4.34 9.13 -16.92
N LEU A 301 5.18 10.08 -16.53
CA LEU A 301 6.59 10.15 -16.98
C LEU A 301 7.41 8.93 -16.51
N VAL A 302 7.18 8.45 -15.28
CA VAL A 302 7.83 7.22 -14.78
C VAL A 302 7.40 6.02 -15.61
N LEU A 303 6.11 5.90 -15.93
CA LEU A 303 5.59 4.84 -16.79
C LEU A 303 6.18 4.95 -18.20
N ASP A 304 6.15 6.14 -18.81
CA ASP A 304 6.65 6.38 -20.17
C ASP A 304 8.13 5.99 -20.31
N ARG A 305 8.96 6.41 -19.35
CA ARG A 305 10.37 5.99 -19.32
C ARG A 305 10.58 4.49 -19.22
N PHE A 306 9.72 3.79 -18.47
CA PHE A 306 9.78 2.33 -18.44
C PHE A 306 9.43 1.71 -19.79
N LEU A 307 8.47 2.30 -20.50
CA LEU A 307 8.03 1.81 -21.81
C LEU A 307 9.05 2.09 -22.93
N SER A 308 9.77 3.22 -22.86
CA SER A 308 10.54 3.75 -23.98
C SER A 308 12.06 3.72 -23.78
N THR A 309 12.59 3.58 -22.55
CA THR A 309 14.03 3.72 -22.30
C THR A 309 14.71 2.45 -21.82
N LYS A 310 16.03 2.31 -22.09
CA LYS A 310 16.88 1.22 -21.61
C LYS A 310 17.08 1.24 -20.09
N SER A 311 17.43 0.09 -19.51
CA SER A 311 17.91 0.02 -18.12
C SER A 311 19.30 0.65 -17.98
N ARG A 312 19.59 1.20 -16.80
CA ARG A 312 20.85 1.87 -16.50
C ARG A 312 21.46 1.32 -15.22
N PRO A 313 22.71 0.83 -15.25
CA PRO A 313 23.39 0.34 -14.05
C PRO A 313 23.51 1.40 -12.95
N GLU A 314 23.72 2.67 -13.30
CA GLU A 314 23.89 3.78 -12.36
C GLU A 314 22.62 4.11 -11.57
N GLN A 315 21.49 3.58 -11.99
CA GLN A 315 20.19 3.78 -11.33
C GLN A 315 19.68 2.57 -10.54
N ALA A 316 20.57 1.71 -10.11
CA ALA A 316 20.21 0.60 -9.23
C ALA A 316 19.56 1.11 -7.94
N GLY A 317 18.26 0.96 -7.83
CA GLY A 317 17.52 1.01 -6.56
C GLY A 317 17.36 2.33 -5.82
N GLY A 318 18.20 3.30 -5.95
CA GLY A 318 18.27 4.44 -5.03
C GLY A 318 18.17 5.84 -5.63
N VAL A 319 17.88 5.98 -6.91
CA VAL A 319 17.95 7.28 -7.61
C VAL A 319 16.57 7.67 -8.14
N ASN A 320 16.35 8.99 -8.28
CA ASN A 320 15.15 9.53 -8.91
C ASN A 320 14.84 8.81 -10.24
N PRO A 321 13.68 8.15 -10.39
CA PRO A 321 13.30 7.48 -11.63
C PRO A 321 13.22 8.42 -12.83
N LEU A 322 13.12 9.74 -12.60
CA LEU A 322 13.08 10.77 -13.62
C LEU A 322 14.43 11.47 -13.85
N SER A 323 15.54 11.00 -13.24
CA SER A 323 16.85 11.60 -13.46
C SER A 323 17.28 11.56 -14.93
N GLN A 324 18.13 12.51 -15.34
CA GLN A 324 18.61 12.65 -16.72
C GLN A 324 19.44 11.44 -17.19
N GLY A 325 19.71 11.35 -18.50
CA GLY A 325 20.55 10.31 -19.11
C GLY A 325 19.83 9.01 -19.48
N ALA A 326 18.50 8.98 -19.52
CA ALA A 326 17.76 7.84 -20.06
C ALA A 326 17.92 7.78 -21.60
N GLU A 327 18.29 6.61 -22.12
CA GLU A 327 18.38 6.36 -23.56
C GLU A 327 17.10 5.70 -24.07
N GLU A 328 16.50 6.29 -25.10
CA GLU A 328 15.33 5.70 -25.78
C GLU A 328 15.72 4.47 -26.61
N SER A 329 14.82 3.52 -26.69
CA SER A 329 14.98 2.31 -27.48
C SER A 329 13.66 1.58 -27.69
N ASP A 330 13.30 1.35 -28.94
CA ASP A 330 12.09 0.58 -29.29
C ASP A 330 12.26 -0.93 -29.02
N LYS A 331 13.48 -1.45 -29.19
CA LYS A 331 13.74 -2.89 -29.11
C LYS A 331 14.32 -3.35 -27.77
N HIS A 332 14.99 -2.46 -27.05
CA HIS A 332 15.71 -2.75 -25.81
C HIS A 332 15.25 -1.87 -24.66
N SER A 333 14.03 -1.32 -24.74
CA SER A 333 13.44 -0.62 -23.60
C SER A 333 13.21 -1.59 -22.45
N ARG A 334 13.17 -1.05 -21.22
CA ARG A 334 13.03 -1.86 -19.99
C ARG A 334 11.85 -2.82 -20.05
N ILE A 335 10.72 -2.40 -20.64
CA ILE A 335 9.55 -3.27 -20.78
C ILE A 335 9.80 -4.39 -21.81
N GLN A 336 10.52 -4.12 -22.90
CA GLN A 336 10.79 -5.14 -23.92
C GLN A 336 11.67 -6.27 -23.37
N VAL A 337 12.69 -5.93 -22.59
CA VAL A 337 13.62 -6.90 -21.98
C VAL A 337 13.19 -7.34 -20.57
N TYR A 338 12.02 -6.90 -20.09
CA TYR A 338 11.55 -7.16 -18.74
C TYR A 338 11.51 -8.65 -18.36
N GLY A 339 11.18 -9.51 -19.30
CA GLY A 339 11.14 -10.97 -19.09
C GLY A 339 12.47 -11.54 -18.59
N ASP A 340 13.56 -11.03 -19.12
CA ASP A 340 14.92 -11.53 -18.87
C ASP A 340 15.62 -10.75 -17.74
N GLU A 341 15.39 -9.43 -17.67
CA GLU A 341 16.13 -8.57 -16.76
C GLU A 341 15.42 -8.24 -15.43
N ARG A 342 14.14 -8.56 -15.28
CA ARG A 342 13.35 -8.21 -14.11
C ARG A 342 13.90 -8.67 -12.76
N ASP A 343 14.76 -9.66 -12.75
CA ASP A 343 15.35 -10.22 -11.53
C ASP A 343 16.73 -9.61 -11.19
N ARG A 344 17.29 -8.79 -12.09
CA ARG A 344 18.54 -8.07 -11.85
C ARG A 344 18.30 -6.85 -10.97
N ILE A 345 19.11 -6.69 -9.94
CA ILE A 345 18.98 -5.60 -8.98
C ILE A 345 20.06 -4.53 -9.11
N ASN A 346 21.12 -4.84 -9.87
CA ASN A 346 22.25 -3.95 -10.12
C ASN A 346 22.02 -2.95 -11.26
N ALA A 347 20.77 -2.82 -11.72
CA ALA A 347 20.36 -1.84 -12.70
C ALA A 347 18.89 -1.46 -12.52
N ASP A 348 18.44 -0.36 -13.14
CA ASP A 348 17.05 0.08 -13.11
C ASP A 348 16.20 -0.69 -14.14
N THR A 349 15.93 -1.96 -13.84
CA THR A 349 15.26 -2.91 -14.76
C THR A 349 13.75 -2.93 -14.64
N THR A 350 13.17 -2.30 -13.61
CA THR A 350 11.72 -2.34 -13.30
C THR A 350 11.03 -1.01 -13.55
N SER A 351 9.70 -1.02 -13.53
CA SER A 351 8.89 0.17 -13.81
C SER A 351 8.93 1.24 -12.72
N ARG A 352 9.23 0.88 -11.47
CA ARG A 352 9.12 1.74 -10.27
C ARG A 352 7.76 2.42 -10.09
N ILE A 353 6.71 1.90 -10.72
CA ILE A 353 5.37 2.47 -10.67
C ILE A 353 4.58 2.10 -9.40
N SER A 354 5.10 1.18 -8.57
CA SER A 354 4.38 0.65 -7.40
C SER A 354 3.92 1.71 -6.39
N PRO A 355 4.66 2.78 -6.05
CA PRO A 355 4.18 3.82 -5.15
C PRO A 355 2.95 4.56 -5.72
N TYR A 356 2.95 4.80 -7.01
CA TYR A 356 1.88 5.50 -7.71
C TYR A 356 0.62 4.62 -7.84
N LEU A 357 0.78 3.32 -8.11
CA LEU A 357 -0.32 2.35 -8.12
C LEU A 357 -0.90 2.12 -6.72
N ALA A 358 -0.06 2.04 -5.70
CA ALA A 358 -0.50 1.83 -4.33
C ALA A 358 -1.25 3.03 -3.75
N SER A 359 -0.90 4.27 -4.18
CA SER A 359 -1.60 5.50 -3.82
C SER A 359 -2.74 5.85 -4.78
N GLY A 360 -2.91 5.06 -5.85
CA GLY A 360 -3.93 5.33 -6.87
C GLY A 360 -3.71 6.63 -7.65
N ILE A 361 -2.47 7.12 -7.72
CA ILE A 361 -2.09 8.32 -8.51
C ILE A 361 -2.14 8.02 -10.01
N ILE A 362 -1.93 6.76 -10.37
CA ILE A 362 -2.16 6.24 -11.72
C ILE A 362 -3.10 5.03 -11.65
N SER A 363 -4.04 4.92 -12.58
CA SER A 363 -4.89 3.73 -12.64
C SER A 363 -4.13 2.54 -13.25
N ALA A 364 -4.37 1.33 -12.74
CA ALA A 364 -3.80 0.12 -13.33
C ALA A 364 -4.33 -0.12 -14.77
N ARG A 365 -5.54 0.37 -15.07
CA ARG A 365 -6.12 0.36 -16.42
C ARG A 365 -5.29 1.19 -17.40
N ARG A 366 -4.83 2.38 -16.98
CA ARG A 366 -3.92 3.23 -17.77
C ARG A 366 -2.64 2.50 -18.13
N CYS A 367 -2.06 1.77 -17.18
CA CYS A 367 -0.87 0.98 -17.41
C CYS A 367 -1.08 -0.07 -18.53
N VAL A 368 -2.19 -0.79 -18.51
CA VAL A 368 -2.53 -1.76 -19.58
C VAL A 368 -2.77 -1.06 -20.92
N ARG A 369 -3.57 0.03 -20.94
CA ARG A 369 -3.79 0.80 -22.16
C ARG A 369 -2.49 1.31 -22.80
N SER A 370 -1.53 1.71 -21.97
CA SER A 370 -0.21 2.14 -22.45
C SER A 370 0.57 1.02 -23.13
N THR A 371 0.46 -0.22 -22.67
CA THR A 371 1.10 -1.37 -23.35
C THR A 371 0.40 -1.69 -24.67
N MET A 372 -0.92 -1.61 -24.73
CA MET A 372 -1.67 -1.81 -25.97
C MET A 372 -1.30 -0.75 -27.01
N LYS A 373 -1.20 0.53 -26.58
CA LYS A 373 -0.77 1.63 -27.45
C LYS A 373 0.65 1.39 -27.98
N LEU A 374 1.58 0.93 -27.14
CA LEU A 374 2.96 0.65 -27.53
C LEU A 374 3.05 -0.44 -28.62
N THR A 375 2.21 -1.46 -28.52
CA THR A 375 2.21 -2.60 -29.47
C THR A 375 1.31 -2.37 -30.69
N GLY A 376 0.43 -1.40 -30.67
CA GLY A 376 -0.65 -1.25 -31.64
C GLY A 376 -1.67 -2.41 -31.65
N SER A 377 -1.64 -3.25 -30.60
CA SER A 377 -2.49 -4.44 -30.50
C SER A 377 -3.90 -4.07 -30.00
N SER A 378 -4.92 -4.71 -30.59
CA SER A 378 -6.29 -4.68 -30.10
C SER A 378 -6.53 -5.63 -28.92
N LYS A 379 -5.54 -6.46 -28.53
CA LYS A 379 -5.62 -7.39 -27.42
C LYS A 379 -4.53 -7.11 -26.40
N VAL A 380 -4.85 -7.32 -25.13
CA VAL A 380 -3.90 -7.25 -24.04
C VAL A 380 -2.98 -8.45 -24.11
N ASP A 381 -1.67 -8.21 -24.19
CA ASP A 381 -0.65 -9.26 -24.05
C ASP A 381 -0.47 -9.60 -22.56
N GLY A 382 -0.72 -10.83 -22.18
CA GLY A 382 -0.45 -11.41 -20.87
C GLY A 382 0.40 -12.67 -20.96
N GLY A 383 1.11 -12.85 -22.09
CA GLY A 383 1.98 -13.99 -22.35
C GLY A 383 3.24 -14.00 -21.48
N ARG A 384 3.87 -15.18 -21.38
CA ARG A 384 5.12 -15.33 -20.64
C ARG A 384 6.37 -15.16 -21.51
N ASN A 385 6.18 -15.06 -22.82
CA ASN A 385 7.27 -15.06 -23.80
C ASN A 385 7.70 -13.65 -24.22
N THR A 386 6.99 -12.62 -23.78
CA THR A 386 7.28 -11.22 -24.05
C THR A 386 7.56 -10.47 -22.75
N GLY A 387 8.38 -9.43 -22.81
CA GLY A 387 8.61 -8.54 -21.68
C GLY A 387 7.32 -7.82 -21.27
N ILE A 388 6.54 -7.38 -22.27
CA ILE A 388 5.24 -6.72 -22.06
C ILE A 388 4.27 -7.64 -21.33
N GLY A 389 4.07 -8.86 -21.84
CA GLY A 389 3.16 -9.81 -21.22
C GLY A 389 3.59 -10.19 -19.80
N ARG A 390 4.90 -10.31 -19.56
CA ARG A 390 5.45 -10.52 -18.21
C ARG A 390 5.13 -9.37 -17.28
N TRP A 391 5.23 -8.12 -17.74
CA TRP A 391 4.91 -6.97 -16.90
C TRP A 391 3.38 -6.85 -16.65
N VAL A 392 2.55 -7.14 -17.64
CA VAL A 392 1.08 -7.20 -17.46
C VAL A 392 0.71 -8.26 -16.42
N GLN A 393 1.44 -9.38 -16.35
CA GLN A 393 1.23 -10.37 -15.27
C GLN A 393 1.50 -9.80 -13.88
N GLU A 394 2.39 -8.82 -13.70
CA GLU A 394 2.58 -8.17 -12.39
C GLU A 394 1.34 -7.37 -11.97
N LEU A 395 0.65 -6.74 -12.93
CA LEU A 395 -0.65 -6.09 -12.68
C LEU A 395 -1.74 -7.12 -12.35
N ALA A 396 -1.74 -8.27 -13.02
CA ALA A 396 -2.64 -9.37 -12.71
C ALA A 396 -2.36 -9.98 -11.31
N TRP A 397 -1.09 -10.06 -10.88
CA TRP A 397 -0.74 -10.45 -9.51
C TRP A 397 -1.30 -9.48 -8.46
N ARG A 398 -1.26 -8.18 -8.74
CA ARG A 398 -1.86 -7.17 -7.86
C ARG A 398 -3.38 -7.40 -7.72
N ASP A 399 -4.10 -7.62 -8.83
CA ASP A 399 -5.53 -7.92 -8.81
C ASP A 399 -5.82 -9.27 -8.13
N PHE A 400 -4.96 -10.27 -8.31
CA PHE A 400 -5.06 -11.57 -7.64
C PHE A 400 -4.99 -11.43 -6.12
N TYR A 401 -4.01 -10.70 -5.59
CA TYR A 401 -3.89 -10.51 -4.15
C TYR A 401 -5.04 -9.71 -3.55
N VAL A 402 -5.59 -8.73 -4.29
CA VAL A 402 -6.83 -8.06 -3.87
C VAL A 402 -8.01 -9.05 -3.87
N SER A 403 -8.12 -9.90 -4.90
CA SER A 403 -9.15 -10.96 -4.97
C SER A 403 -9.03 -11.96 -3.81
N VAL A 404 -7.80 -12.31 -3.41
CA VAL A 404 -7.55 -13.15 -2.22
C VAL A 404 -7.97 -12.44 -0.93
N LEU A 405 -7.63 -11.15 -0.78
CA LEU A 405 -8.00 -10.36 0.40
C LEU A 405 -9.52 -10.29 0.59
N VAL A 406 -10.25 -10.16 -0.52
CA VAL A 406 -11.71 -10.10 -0.54
C VAL A 406 -12.34 -11.46 -0.29
N GLY A 407 -11.86 -12.50 -0.99
CA GLY A 407 -12.46 -13.85 -0.92
C GLY A 407 -12.07 -14.63 0.34
N PHE A 408 -10.99 -14.22 1.02
CA PHE A 408 -10.48 -14.85 2.23
C PHE A 408 -10.05 -13.79 3.24
N PRO A 409 -10.97 -12.94 3.71
CA PRO A 409 -10.63 -11.76 4.52
C PRO A 409 -9.89 -12.06 5.81
N ARG A 410 -9.92 -13.31 6.32
CA ARG A 410 -9.13 -13.76 7.47
C ARG A 410 -7.64 -13.48 7.32
N VAL A 411 -7.11 -13.44 6.08
CA VAL A 411 -5.67 -13.19 5.85
C VAL A 411 -5.26 -11.78 6.31
N SER A 412 -6.13 -10.79 6.14
CA SER A 412 -5.91 -9.43 6.65
C SER A 412 -6.12 -9.30 8.16
N MET A 413 -6.68 -10.34 8.80
CA MET A 413 -6.88 -10.40 10.24
C MET A 413 -5.72 -11.12 10.96
N GLY A 414 -4.57 -11.24 10.31
CA GLY A 414 -3.39 -11.89 10.82
C GLY A 414 -3.43 -13.43 10.79
N ARG A 415 -4.44 -14.07 10.16
CA ARG A 415 -4.51 -15.53 10.02
C ARG A 415 -3.73 -16.00 8.80
N PRO A 416 -3.02 -17.16 8.86
CA PRO A 416 -2.48 -17.77 7.65
C PRO A 416 -3.60 -18.25 6.75
N PHE A 417 -3.40 -18.17 5.43
CA PHE A 417 -4.36 -18.78 4.50
C PHE A 417 -4.44 -20.30 4.69
N ILE A 418 -3.28 -20.96 4.83
CA ILE A 418 -3.20 -22.39 5.15
C ILE A 418 -3.25 -22.57 6.66
N GLU A 419 -4.43 -22.77 7.21
CA GLU A 419 -4.73 -22.74 8.64
C GLU A 419 -3.87 -23.67 9.49
N LYS A 420 -3.44 -24.84 8.96
CA LYS A 420 -2.54 -25.76 9.67
C LYS A 420 -1.21 -25.12 10.11
N TYR A 421 -0.80 -24.02 9.48
CA TYR A 421 0.41 -23.27 9.81
C TYR A 421 0.18 -22.17 10.84
N ALA A 422 -1.02 -22.07 11.40
CA ALA A 422 -1.27 -21.18 12.54
C ALA A 422 -0.48 -21.60 13.80
N ASP A 423 -0.18 -22.88 13.90
CA ASP A 423 0.48 -23.48 15.07
C ASP A 423 2.01 -23.55 14.94
N ILE A 424 2.60 -22.96 13.89
CA ILE A 424 4.07 -22.90 13.77
C ILE A 424 4.65 -22.16 14.97
N VAL A 425 5.63 -22.81 15.61
CA VAL A 425 6.38 -22.19 16.70
C VAL A 425 7.45 -21.26 16.13
N TRP A 426 7.19 -19.98 16.21
CA TRP A 426 8.11 -18.91 15.80
C TRP A 426 9.07 -18.54 16.92
N GLU A 427 10.22 -17.96 16.57
CA GLU A 427 11.07 -17.25 17.53
C GLU A 427 10.46 -15.88 17.89
N GLY A 428 10.91 -15.30 18.99
CA GLY A 428 10.39 -14.01 19.45
C GLY A 428 10.62 -12.87 18.46
N GLY A 429 9.69 -11.93 18.38
CA GLY A 429 9.79 -10.74 17.52
C GLY A 429 10.72 -9.64 18.04
N ASP A 430 11.22 -9.73 19.26
CA ASP A 430 12.12 -8.74 19.91
C ASP A 430 13.49 -9.36 20.28
N ILE A 431 13.96 -10.28 19.46
CA ILE A 431 15.29 -10.88 19.62
C ILE A 431 16.37 -10.03 18.91
N PRO A 432 17.64 -10.14 19.31
CA PRO A 432 18.75 -9.40 18.69
C PRO A 432 18.85 -9.60 17.18
N GLU A 433 18.54 -10.79 16.69
CA GLU A 433 18.57 -11.17 15.29
C GLU A 433 17.55 -10.38 14.45
N VAL A 434 16.35 -10.11 14.99
CA VAL A 434 15.33 -9.25 14.34
C VAL A 434 15.83 -7.81 14.25
N ARG A 435 16.50 -7.33 15.29
CA ARG A 435 17.11 -5.99 15.27
C ARG A 435 18.22 -5.93 14.24
N ALA A 436 19.10 -6.93 14.20
CA ALA A 436 20.16 -7.01 13.19
C ALA A 436 19.58 -7.05 11.78
N TRP A 437 18.50 -7.81 11.53
CA TRP A 437 17.79 -7.83 10.25
C TRP A 437 17.23 -6.45 9.90
N LYS A 438 16.48 -5.80 10.78
CA LYS A 438 15.94 -4.45 10.57
C LYS A 438 17.04 -3.42 10.26
N GLU A 439 18.20 -3.56 10.86
CA GLU A 439 19.32 -2.63 10.70
C GLU A 439 20.24 -2.96 9.52
N GLY A 440 20.07 -4.11 8.88
CA GLY A 440 20.93 -4.59 7.80
C GLY A 440 22.34 -4.93 8.32
N ARG A 441 22.41 -5.74 9.38
CA ARG A 441 23.64 -6.18 10.07
C ARG A 441 23.62 -7.67 10.37
N THR A 442 23.06 -8.47 9.45
CA THR A 442 22.91 -9.91 9.62
C THR A 442 24.17 -10.70 9.31
N GLY A 443 25.16 -10.09 8.64
CA GLY A 443 26.32 -10.77 8.09
C GLY A 443 26.05 -11.52 6.78
N TYR A 444 24.87 -11.29 6.16
CA TYR A 444 24.48 -11.75 4.84
C TYR A 444 24.41 -10.56 3.90
N PRO A 445 25.44 -10.29 3.04
CA PRO A 445 25.57 -9.04 2.33
C PRO A 445 24.33 -8.62 1.53
N ILE A 446 23.68 -9.55 0.86
CA ILE A 446 22.49 -9.25 0.04
C ILE A 446 21.26 -8.92 0.90
N VAL A 447 21.12 -9.56 2.07
CA VAL A 447 20.05 -9.27 3.03
C VAL A 447 20.28 -7.88 3.63
N ASP A 448 21.51 -7.61 4.04
CA ASP A 448 21.90 -6.34 4.65
C ASP A 448 21.76 -5.17 3.65
N ALA A 449 22.20 -5.35 2.43
CA ALA A 449 22.00 -4.37 1.36
C ALA A 449 20.51 -4.10 1.10
N GLY A 450 19.67 -5.13 1.05
CA GLY A 450 18.23 -4.99 0.88
C GLY A 450 17.57 -4.19 2.03
N MET A 451 17.92 -4.50 3.28
CA MET A 451 17.35 -3.82 4.43
C MET A 451 17.83 -2.37 4.56
N ARG A 452 19.09 -2.09 4.20
CA ARG A 452 19.62 -0.72 4.14
C ARG A 452 19.01 0.08 2.96
N CYS A 453 18.72 -0.57 1.83
CA CYS A 453 18.00 0.04 0.72
C CYS A 453 16.60 0.50 1.13
N ILE A 454 15.84 -0.31 1.89
CA ILE A 454 14.53 0.10 2.45
C ILE A 454 14.67 1.38 3.29
N LYS A 455 15.66 1.42 4.18
CA LYS A 455 15.91 2.60 5.03
C LYS A 455 16.27 3.83 4.23
N GLU A 456 17.08 3.67 3.20
CA GLU A 456 17.57 4.77 2.38
C GLU A 456 16.49 5.32 1.45
N THR A 457 15.74 4.45 0.79
CA THR A 457 14.89 4.82 -0.36
C THR A 457 13.39 4.71 -0.09
N GLY A 458 12.97 4.02 0.98
CA GLY A 458 11.58 3.68 1.20
C GLY A 458 11.02 2.67 0.19
N TRP A 459 11.91 1.98 -0.56
CA TRP A 459 11.49 1.03 -1.59
C TRP A 459 12.47 -0.16 -1.68
N LEU A 460 12.00 -1.27 -2.22
CA LEU A 460 12.83 -2.46 -2.42
C LEU A 460 12.40 -3.21 -3.68
N HIS A 461 13.37 -3.63 -4.47
CA HIS A 461 13.16 -4.49 -5.62
C HIS A 461 12.49 -5.82 -5.23
N ASN A 462 11.54 -6.33 -6.05
CA ASN A 462 10.76 -7.53 -5.71
C ASN A 462 11.61 -8.75 -5.35
N ARG A 463 12.70 -9.00 -6.08
CA ARG A 463 13.62 -10.12 -5.79
C ARG A 463 14.19 -10.04 -4.38
N LEU A 464 14.53 -8.85 -3.92
CA LEU A 464 15.05 -8.64 -2.58
C LEU A 464 13.95 -8.71 -1.52
N ARG A 465 12.71 -8.28 -1.82
CA ARG A 465 11.58 -8.51 -0.90
C ARG A 465 11.42 -9.98 -0.58
N MET A 466 11.51 -10.86 -1.60
CA MET A 466 11.45 -12.31 -1.40
C MET A 466 12.65 -12.83 -0.61
N THR A 467 13.85 -12.36 -0.89
CA THR A 467 15.10 -12.82 -0.24
C THR A 467 15.13 -12.42 1.22
N THR A 468 14.88 -11.15 1.54
CA THR A 468 14.90 -10.62 2.91
C THR A 468 13.74 -11.14 3.75
N ALA A 469 12.55 -11.33 3.14
CA ALA A 469 11.41 -11.93 3.83
C ALA A 469 11.67 -13.42 4.14
N MET A 470 12.15 -14.19 3.16
CA MET A 470 12.42 -15.61 3.38
C MET A 470 13.55 -15.83 4.40
N PHE A 471 14.56 -14.95 4.44
CA PHE A 471 15.58 -14.97 5.48
C PHE A 471 14.96 -14.78 6.88
N LEU A 472 14.07 -13.79 7.06
CA LEU A 472 13.41 -13.59 8.34
C LEU A 472 12.59 -14.81 8.77
N VAL A 473 11.75 -15.35 7.87
CA VAL A 473 10.78 -16.41 8.23
C VAL A 473 11.37 -17.82 8.23
N LYS A 474 12.48 -18.08 7.52
CA LYS A 474 13.08 -19.41 7.40
C LYS A 474 14.43 -19.49 8.12
N ASP A 475 15.34 -18.54 7.89
CA ASP A 475 16.63 -18.57 8.53
C ASP A 475 16.56 -18.09 9.99
N LEU A 476 15.77 -17.06 10.30
CA LEU A 476 15.56 -16.61 11.68
C LEU A 476 14.37 -17.29 12.35
N MET A 477 13.47 -17.94 11.64
CA MET A 477 12.22 -18.51 12.15
C MET A 477 11.35 -17.51 12.92
N VAL A 478 11.37 -16.25 12.48
CA VAL A 478 10.55 -15.17 13.06
C VAL A 478 9.19 -15.11 12.37
N ASP A 479 8.15 -14.80 13.13
CA ASP A 479 6.79 -14.64 12.61
C ASP A 479 6.74 -13.66 11.45
N TRP A 480 6.17 -14.09 10.33
CA TRP A 480 6.04 -13.29 9.10
C TRP A 480 5.31 -11.95 9.32
N ARG A 481 4.42 -11.85 10.30
CA ARG A 481 3.68 -10.63 10.65
C ARG A 481 4.60 -9.52 11.18
N VAL A 482 5.72 -9.89 11.80
CA VAL A 482 6.76 -8.93 12.22
C VAL A 482 7.37 -8.24 11.01
N GLY A 483 7.67 -9.00 9.98
CA GLY A 483 8.22 -8.47 8.74
C GLY A 483 7.17 -7.72 7.92
N GLU A 484 5.94 -8.23 7.83
CA GLU A 484 4.81 -7.57 7.17
C GLU A 484 4.59 -6.16 7.73
N ARG A 485 4.54 -6.02 9.06
CA ARG A 485 4.46 -4.73 9.74
C ARG A 485 5.64 -3.83 9.42
N TYR A 486 6.86 -4.35 9.48
CA TYR A 486 8.07 -3.59 9.20
C TYR A 486 8.06 -3.03 7.77
N TYR A 487 7.61 -3.82 6.79
CA TYR A 487 7.48 -3.35 5.41
C TYR A 487 6.41 -2.26 5.28
N MET A 488 5.23 -2.43 5.87
CA MET A 488 4.19 -1.40 5.85
C MET A 488 4.66 -0.07 6.46
N GLN A 489 5.47 -0.13 7.52
CA GLN A 489 6.00 1.05 8.20
C GLN A 489 7.13 1.76 7.44
N ASN A 490 7.84 1.07 6.54
CA ASN A 490 9.05 1.61 5.90
C ASN A 490 8.92 1.77 4.38
N LEU A 491 7.99 1.08 3.73
CA LEU A 491 7.83 1.15 2.29
C LEU A 491 6.81 2.21 1.87
N ILE A 492 7.18 3.04 0.91
CA ILE A 492 6.32 4.08 0.32
C ILE A 492 5.16 3.47 -0.49
N ASP A 493 5.36 2.27 -1.03
CA ASP A 493 4.37 1.51 -1.81
C ASP A 493 3.59 0.47 -0.99
N GLY A 494 3.55 0.61 0.33
CA GLY A 494 2.86 -0.32 1.22
C GLY A 494 1.38 -0.50 0.83
N ASP A 495 1.03 -1.66 0.28
CA ASP A 495 -0.32 -2.11 -0.07
C ASP A 495 -0.60 -3.42 0.68
N LEU A 496 -1.68 -3.47 1.47
CA LEU A 496 -1.93 -4.62 2.35
C LEU A 496 -2.08 -5.92 1.56
N ALA A 497 -2.82 -5.93 0.45
CA ALA A 497 -3.06 -7.13 -0.32
C ALA A 497 -1.75 -7.74 -0.85
N SER A 498 -0.91 -6.92 -1.49
CA SER A 498 0.37 -7.37 -2.05
C SER A 498 1.40 -7.69 -0.96
N ASN A 499 1.44 -6.92 0.12
CA ASN A 499 2.36 -7.15 1.23
C ASN A 499 2.04 -8.43 1.99
N ASN A 500 0.77 -8.61 2.39
CA ASN A 500 0.29 -9.82 3.06
C ASN A 500 0.51 -11.08 2.19
N GLY A 501 0.10 -11.00 0.91
CA GLY A 501 0.28 -12.10 -0.02
C GLY A 501 1.75 -12.48 -0.20
N GLY A 502 2.65 -11.50 -0.36
CA GLY A 502 4.09 -11.73 -0.51
C GLY A 502 4.76 -12.30 0.74
N TRP A 503 4.39 -11.82 1.93
CA TRP A 503 4.88 -12.35 3.20
C TRP A 503 4.41 -13.78 3.45
N GLN A 504 3.13 -14.07 3.24
CA GLN A 504 2.60 -15.42 3.39
C GLN A 504 3.14 -16.38 2.31
N TRP A 505 3.41 -15.89 1.08
CA TRP A 505 4.11 -16.68 0.07
C TRP A 505 5.50 -17.09 0.55
N SER A 506 6.29 -16.15 1.07
CA SER A 506 7.64 -16.40 1.60
C SER A 506 7.62 -17.31 2.83
N ALA A 507 6.62 -17.16 3.69
CA ALA A 507 6.41 -17.98 4.87
C ALA A 507 5.81 -19.37 4.55
N SER A 508 5.41 -19.65 3.31
CA SER A 508 4.73 -20.89 2.91
C SER A 508 3.35 -21.09 3.57
N THR A 509 2.73 -20.01 4.02
CA THR A 509 1.43 -20.02 4.74
C THR A 509 0.28 -19.47 3.91
N GLY A 510 0.57 -18.92 2.73
CA GLY A 510 -0.37 -18.16 1.89
C GLY A 510 -1.03 -18.96 0.78
N VAL A 511 -1.62 -18.22 -0.16
CA VAL A 511 -2.10 -18.75 -1.44
C VAL A 511 -0.94 -18.99 -2.38
N ASP A 512 -1.02 -20.07 -3.20
CA ASP A 512 0.00 -20.44 -4.20
C ASP A 512 1.45 -20.30 -3.66
N PRO A 513 1.75 -20.77 -2.42
CA PRO A 513 2.94 -20.38 -1.72
C PRO A 513 4.16 -21.12 -2.21
N ALA A 514 5.35 -20.59 -1.90
CA ALA A 514 6.57 -21.38 -1.99
C ALA A 514 6.43 -22.64 -1.13
N PRO A 515 6.72 -23.85 -1.65
CA PRO A 515 6.72 -25.05 -0.83
C PRO A 515 7.59 -24.88 0.41
N TYR A 516 7.15 -25.37 1.57
CA TYR A 516 7.82 -25.10 2.85
C TYR A 516 9.30 -25.52 2.89
N PHE A 517 9.69 -26.53 2.11
CA PHE A 517 11.05 -27.00 1.97
C PHE A 517 11.89 -26.21 0.97
N ARG A 518 11.29 -25.31 0.19
CA ARG A 518 11.97 -24.42 -0.75
C ARG A 518 12.47 -23.19 -0.03
N ILE A 519 13.67 -23.27 0.52
CA ILE A 519 14.29 -22.19 1.27
C ILE A 519 15.42 -21.60 0.40
N PHE A 520 15.39 -20.29 0.22
CA PHE A 520 16.41 -19.58 -0.55
C PHE A 520 17.75 -19.61 0.21
N ASN A 521 18.81 -19.99 -0.49
CA ASN A 521 20.16 -19.75 0.02
C ASN A 521 20.52 -18.29 -0.32
N PRO A 522 20.74 -17.41 0.70
CA PRO A 522 20.98 -15.99 0.46
C PRO A 522 22.21 -15.71 -0.41
N TYR A 523 23.27 -16.51 -0.29
CA TYR A 523 24.49 -16.38 -1.10
C TYR A 523 24.23 -16.66 -2.57
N LEU A 524 23.53 -17.75 -2.89
CA LEU A 524 23.15 -18.08 -4.27
C LEU A 524 22.16 -17.08 -4.87
N GLN A 525 21.24 -16.54 -4.05
CA GLN A 525 20.36 -15.46 -4.51
C GLN A 525 21.15 -14.19 -4.81
N SER A 526 22.19 -13.90 -4.02
CA SER A 526 23.09 -12.77 -4.20
C SER A 526 23.85 -12.88 -5.51
N GLU A 527 24.56 -13.99 -5.75
CA GLU A 527 25.31 -14.23 -6.99
C GLU A 527 24.43 -14.14 -8.25
N LYS A 528 23.17 -14.58 -8.15
CA LYS A 528 22.25 -14.55 -9.28
C LYS A 528 21.68 -13.16 -9.57
N ALA A 529 21.30 -12.41 -8.53
CA ALA A 529 20.60 -11.13 -8.69
C ALA A 529 21.56 -9.93 -8.85
N ASP A 530 22.76 -10.02 -8.27
CA ASP A 530 23.81 -8.99 -8.27
C ASP A 530 25.18 -9.62 -8.61
N PRO A 531 25.37 -10.18 -9.80
CA PRO A 531 26.58 -10.98 -10.11
C PRO A 531 27.90 -10.28 -9.81
N GLU A 532 27.96 -8.97 -10.09
CA GLU A 532 29.16 -8.16 -9.88
C GLU A 532 29.22 -7.53 -8.47
N GLY A 533 28.17 -7.65 -7.65
CA GLY A 533 28.11 -7.07 -6.32
C GLY A 533 27.93 -5.56 -6.28
N ASP A 534 27.39 -4.95 -7.33
CA ASP A 534 27.22 -3.50 -7.44
C ASP A 534 26.18 -2.98 -6.45
N PHE A 535 25.08 -3.69 -6.31
CA PHE A 535 24.04 -3.35 -5.34
C PHE A 535 24.55 -3.49 -3.90
N ILE A 536 25.31 -4.55 -3.62
CA ILE A 536 25.93 -4.72 -2.30
C ILE A 536 26.88 -3.57 -2.02
N ARG A 537 27.78 -3.21 -2.96
CA ARG A 537 28.71 -2.07 -2.78
C ARG A 537 28.00 -0.75 -2.52
N MET A 538 26.84 -0.55 -3.12
CA MET A 538 26.04 0.66 -2.95
C MET A 538 25.51 0.81 -1.50
N PHE A 539 24.95 -0.27 -0.94
CA PHE A 539 24.28 -0.22 0.36
C PHE A 539 25.08 -0.78 1.53
N VAL A 540 26.20 -1.45 1.25
CA VAL A 540 27.11 -2.00 2.28
C VAL A 540 28.52 -1.45 2.05
N PRO A 541 28.77 -0.19 2.39
CA PRO A 541 30.05 0.49 2.10
C PRO A 541 31.26 -0.20 2.72
N GLU A 542 31.09 -0.98 3.79
CA GLU A 542 32.13 -1.78 4.42
C GLU A 542 32.73 -2.80 3.43
N LEU A 543 31.93 -3.30 2.48
CA LEU A 543 32.33 -4.29 1.48
C LEU A 543 32.75 -3.67 0.14
N LYS A 544 32.83 -2.35 0.03
CA LYS A 544 33.08 -1.62 -1.23
C LYS A 544 34.36 -2.06 -1.97
N SER A 545 35.37 -2.50 -1.23
CA SER A 545 36.66 -2.95 -1.79
C SER A 545 36.64 -4.37 -2.35
N LEU A 546 35.62 -5.18 -2.02
CA LEU A 546 35.55 -6.57 -2.45
C LEU A 546 35.06 -6.69 -3.90
N LYS A 547 35.56 -7.73 -4.58
CA LYS A 547 35.20 -8.07 -5.97
C LYS A 547 34.88 -9.57 -6.11
N GLY A 548 34.21 -9.91 -7.19
CA GLY A 548 33.85 -11.29 -7.51
C GLY A 548 33.03 -11.97 -6.41
N LYS A 549 33.22 -13.26 -6.22
CA LYS A 549 32.40 -14.05 -5.30
C LYS A 549 32.58 -13.71 -3.83
N GLU A 550 33.71 -13.10 -3.45
CA GLU A 550 34.01 -12.77 -2.07
C GLU A 550 33.06 -11.72 -1.49
N ILE A 551 32.48 -10.83 -2.33
CA ILE A 551 31.52 -9.81 -1.88
C ILE A 551 30.19 -10.44 -1.42
N HIS A 552 29.81 -11.59 -1.99
CA HIS A 552 28.57 -12.28 -1.66
C HIS A 552 28.65 -13.06 -0.34
N ASN A 553 29.86 -13.55 -0.01
CA ASN A 553 30.12 -14.37 1.18
C ASN A 553 31.56 -14.13 1.67
N PRO A 554 31.84 -12.97 2.31
CA PRO A 554 33.16 -12.67 2.80
C PRO A 554 33.58 -13.66 3.90
N SER A 555 34.83 -14.12 3.85
CA SER A 555 35.39 -14.97 4.91
C SER A 555 35.38 -14.23 6.27
N ALA A 556 35.35 -14.99 7.37
CA ALA A 556 35.33 -14.39 8.71
C ALA A 556 36.53 -13.45 8.95
N ALA A 557 37.69 -13.77 8.41
CA ALA A 557 38.89 -12.92 8.51
C ALA A 557 38.72 -11.60 7.72
N VAL A 558 38.15 -11.66 6.52
CA VAL A 558 37.89 -10.49 5.69
C VAL A 558 36.80 -9.63 6.28
N ALA A 559 35.69 -10.22 6.70
CA ALA A 559 34.58 -9.49 7.35
C ALA A 559 35.09 -8.72 8.59
N LYS A 560 35.84 -9.39 9.46
CA LYS A 560 36.43 -8.78 10.65
C LYS A 560 37.36 -7.62 10.31
N ARG A 561 38.25 -7.79 9.31
CA ARG A 561 39.15 -6.75 8.84
C ARG A 561 38.42 -5.50 8.32
N LEU A 562 37.30 -5.70 7.65
CA LEU A 562 36.49 -4.63 7.06
C LEU A 562 35.44 -4.05 8.04
N GLY A 563 35.35 -4.54 9.26
CA GLY A 563 34.33 -4.10 10.23
C GLY A 563 32.89 -4.55 9.86
N TYR A 564 32.76 -5.55 8.99
CA TYR A 564 31.48 -6.12 8.60
C TYR A 564 31.08 -7.26 9.57
N PRO A 565 29.80 -7.37 9.98
CA PRO A 565 29.37 -8.40 10.93
C PRO A 565 29.51 -9.80 10.37
N LEU A 566 29.76 -10.76 11.26
CA LEU A 566 29.70 -12.19 10.95
C LEU A 566 28.24 -12.64 10.81
N PRO A 567 27.96 -13.70 10.04
CA PRO A 567 26.63 -14.27 9.92
C PRO A 567 26.03 -14.62 11.29
N ILE A 568 24.85 -14.06 11.60
CA ILE A 568 24.15 -14.26 12.88
C ILE A 568 23.54 -15.66 13.04
N VAL A 569 23.37 -16.38 11.94
CA VAL A 569 22.97 -17.80 11.90
C VAL A 569 23.76 -18.53 10.83
N LYS A 570 23.88 -19.85 10.93
CA LYS A 570 24.38 -20.69 9.84
C LYS A 570 23.20 -21.19 9.00
N HIS A 571 23.18 -20.83 7.72
CA HIS A 571 22.07 -21.15 6.82
C HIS A 571 21.70 -22.64 6.79
N SER A 572 22.68 -23.56 6.80
CA SER A 572 22.42 -25.00 6.79
C SER A 572 21.61 -25.45 8.01
N GLU A 573 22.04 -25.04 9.21
CA GLU A 573 21.38 -25.38 10.47
C GLU A 573 19.98 -24.73 10.56
N ALA A 574 19.88 -23.46 10.14
CA ALA A 574 18.63 -22.70 10.10
C ALA A 574 17.59 -23.35 9.14
N LYS A 575 18.05 -23.76 7.95
CA LYS A 575 17.22 -24.48 6.98
C LYS A 575 16.65 -25.78 7.56
N ASP A 576 17.47 -26.60 8.20
CA ASP A 576 17.03 -27.86 8.78
C ASP A 576 16.03 -27.63 9.94
N ARG A 577 16.25 -26.61 10.77
CA ARG A 577 15.30 -26.17 11.80
C ARG A 577 13.96 -25.76 11.17
N ALA A 578 13.97 -24.94 10.13
CA ALA A 578 12.76 -24.49 9.45
C ALA A 578 11.98 -25.67 8.86
N ILE A 579 12.64 -26.60 8.17
CA ILE A 579 11.99 -27.78 7.59
C ILE A 579 11.31 -28.62 8.67
N ARG A 580 11.96 -28.86 9.82
CA ARG A 580 11.34 -29.61 10.94
C ARG A 580 10.07 -28.92 11.43
N ARG A 581 10.13 -27.63 11.78
CA ARG A 581 8.99 -26.88 12.34
C ARG A 581 7.79 -26.78 11.36
N PHE A 582 8.06 -26.69 10.06
CA PHE A 582 6.98 -26.67 9.05
C PHE A 582 6.42 -28.06 8.76
N LYS A 583 7.18 -29.13 8.98
CA LYS A 583 6.71 -30.52 8.84
C LYS A 583 5.75 -30.91 9.96
N THR A 584 6.06 -30.50 11.17
CA THR A 584 5.28 -30.75 12.39
C THR A 584 4.94 -29.45 13.11
N PRO A 585 3.92 -28.66 12.61
CA PRO A 585 3.48 -27.45 13.29
C PRO A 585 3.08 -27.74 14.75
N GLY A 586 3.49 -26.89 15.69
CA GLY A 586 3.28 -27.07 17.13
C GLY A 586 4.49 -27.64 17.87
N GLU A 587 5.45 -28.22 17.17
CA GLU A 587 6.71 -28.72 17.76
C GLU A 587 7.87 -27.71 17.56
N LYS A 588 8.76 -27.64 18.59
CA LYS A 588 9.95 -26.76 18.56
C LYS A 588 11.12 -27.37 17.79
#